data_5d12e5e031368f4382c2423d1aceaaa3
#
_entry.id   5d12e5e031368f4382c2423d1aceaaa3
#
_cell.length_a   1.000
_cell.length_b   1.000
_cell.length_c   1.000
_cell.angle_alpha   90.00
_cell.angle_beta   90.00
_cell.angle_gamma   90.00
#
_symmetry.space_group_name_H-M   'P 1'
#
loop_
_entity.id
_entity.type
_entity.pdbx_description
1 polymer ?
#
loop_
_entity_poly.entity_id
_entity_poly.type
_entity_poly.pdbx_seq_one_letter_code
_entity_poly.pdbx_strand_id
1 'polypeptide(L)'
;MQRNEKLATAIEVLWGNCPGVERMEIDIEMPLNSGLQLVATGLFGAEKRGVRVRNAGAFYLALKDDTSEGIWNRMHIDVSSPTEFDVKRQFDEMLRNETIEQVK
;
A
#
# COMPACT_ATOMS: atom_id res chain seq x y z
N MET A 1 12.51 -6.09 -15.00
CA MET A 1 11.77 -5.03 -14.34
C MET A 1 12.44 -4.69 -13.02
N GLN A 2 12.69 -3.43 -12.77
CA GLN A 2 13.34 -3.04 -11.52
C GLN A 2 12.32 -3.02 -10.38
N ARG A 3 12.74 -3.59 -9.27
CA ARG A 3 11.95 -3.57 -8.04
C ARG A 3 11.95 -2.15 -7.45
N ASN A 4 10.84 -1.70 -6.92
CA ASN A 4 10.78 -0.42 -6.22
C ASN A 4 11.42 -0.59 -4.84
N GLU A 5 12.68 -0.18 -4.72
CA GLU A 5 13.45 -0.36 -3.50
C GLU A 5 12.93 0.47 -2.32
N LYS A 6 12.38 1.65 -2.58
CA LYS A 6 11.78 2.46 -1.52
C LYS A 6 10.56 1.78 -0.94
N LEU A 7 9.73 1.19 -1.81
CA LEU A 7 8.57 0.43 -1.37
C LEU A 7 9.00 -0.82 -0.59
N ALA A 8 10.01 -1.53 -1.08
CA ALA A 8 10.53 -2.71 -0.39
C ALA A 8 11.01 -2.36 1.01
N THR A 9 11.73 -1.25 1.17
CA THR A 9 12.20 -0.79 2.47
C THR A 9 11.04 -0.44 3.41
N ALA A 10 10.03 0.26 2.88
CA ALA A 10 8.85 0.62 3.67
C ALA A 10 8.10 -0.62 4.17
N ILE A 11 7.96 -1.64 3.32
CA ILE A 11 7.32 -2.90 3.70
C ILE A 11 8.13 -3.63 4.79
N GLU A 12 9.44 -3.68 4.64
CA GLU A 12 10.31 -4.33 5.60
C GLU A 12 10.22 -3.68 6.98
N VAL A 13 10.20 -2.35 7.02
CA VAL A 13 10.04 -1.61 8.28
C VAL A 13 8.68 -1.89 8.91
N LEU A 14 7.61 -1.88 8.12
CA LEU A 14 6.28 -2.18 8.61
C LEU A 14 6.20 -3.60 9.19
N TRP A 15 6.76 -4.58 8.49
CA TRP A 15 6.81 -5.96 8.95
C TRP A 15 7.52 -6.07 10.29
N GLY A 16 8.66 -5.39 10.43
CA GLY A 16 9.45 -5.38 11.67
C GLY A 16 8.71 -4.78 12.86
N ASN A 17 7.72 -3.92 12.60
CA ASN A 17 6.89 -3.32 13.65
C ASN A 17 5.69 -4.19 14.05
N CYS A 18 5.56 -5.38 13.48
CA CYS A 18 4.43 -6.28 13.71
C CYS A 18 4.92 -7.64 14.19
N PRO A 19 5.37 -7.77 15.46
CA PRO A 19 5.89 -9.05 15.97
C PRO A 19 4.83 -10.15 15.85
N GLY A 20 5.23 -11.30 15.31
CA GLY A 20 4.36 -12.45 15.16
C GLY A 20 3.51 -12.45 13.91
N VAL A 21 3.62 -11.44 13.05
CA VAL A 21 2.88 -11.44 11.78
C VAL A 21 3.43 -12.52 10.86
N GLU A 22 2.53 -13.29 10.25
CA GLU A 22 2.87 -14.36 9.31
C GLU A 22 2.64 -13.95 7.86
N ARG A 23 1.68 -13.07 7.64
CA ARG A 23 1.33 -12.56 6.32
C ARG A 23 0.67 -11.20 6.48
N MET A 24 0.78 -10.37 5.47
CA MET A 24 0.22 -9.02 5.52
C MET A 24 -0.39 -8.64 4.19
N GLU A 25 -1.47 -7.89 4.24
CA GLU A 25 -2.09 -7.29 3.07
C GLU A 25 -2.13 -5.78 3.26
N ILE A 26 -1.74 -5.05 2.22
CA ILE A 26 -1.73 -3.59 2.25
C ILE A 26 -2.58 -3.09 1.09
N ASP A 27 -3.60 -2.32 1.41
CA ASP A 27 -4.46 -1.69 0.40
C ASP A 27 -4.20 -0.20 0.40
N ILE A 28 -3.89 0.34 -0.76
CA ILE A 28 -3.52 1.73 -0.94
C ILE A 28 -4.44 2.38 -1.96
N GLU A 29 -4.92 3.57 -1.63
CA GLU A 29 -5.69 4.40 -2.55
C GLU A 29 -5.03 5.77 -2.64
N MET A 30 -4.91 6.28 -3.86
CA MET A 30 -4.41 7.63 -4.10
C MET A 30 -5.43 8.40 -4.92
N PRO A 31 -6.51 8.88 -4.27
CA PRO A 31 -7.52 9.66 -4.96
C PRO A 31 -6.94 10.97 -5.51
N LEU A 32 -7.52 11.46 -6.59
CA LEU A 32 -7.12 12.72 -7.17
C LEU A 32 -7.31 13.84 -6.13
N ASN A 33 -6.31 14.68 -5.94
CA ASN A 33 -6.31 15.81 -5.00
C ASN A 33 -6.38 15.40 -3.52
N SER A 34 -6.27 14.12 -3.23
CA SER A 34 -6.20 13.63 -1.86
C SER A 34 -4.87 12.94 -1.63
N GLY A 35 -4.42 12.91 -0.42
CA GLY A 35 -3.20 12.20 -0.09
C GLY A 35 -3.39 10.69 -0.13
N LEU A 36 -2.32 9.98 0.19
CA LEU A 36 -2.32 8.54 0.26
C LEU A 36 -3.25 8.05 1.37
N GLN A 37 -4.14 7.10 1.04
CA GLN A 37 -4.93 6.36 2.01
C GLN A 37 -4.39 4.93 2.05
N LEU A 38 -4.08 4.43 3.22
CA LEU A 38 -3.42 3.15 3.37
C LEU A 38 -4.02 2.38 4.53
N VAL A 39 -4.39 1.13 4.26
CA VAL A 39 -4.91 0.20 5.26
C VAL A 39 -4.08 -1.08 5.20
N ALA A 40 -3.53 -1.49 6.32
CA ALA A 40 -2.78 -2.73 6.42
C ALA A 40 -3.48 -3.71 7.35
N THR A 41 -3.48 -4.99 6.97
CA THR A 41 -4.06 -6.07 7.74
C THR A 41 -3.02 -7.18 7.85
N GLY A 42 -2.80 -7.69 9.05
CA GLY A 42 -1.84 -8.76 9.30
C GLY A 42 -2.52 -10.04 9.77
N LEU A 43 -1.95 -11.17 9.41
CA LEU A 43 -2.36 -12.48 9.89
C LEU A 43 -1.42 -12.91 11.02
N PHE A 44 -1.97 -13.16 12.19
CA PHE A 44 -1.25 -13.57 13.39
C PHE A 44 -1.80 -14.93 13.85
N GLY A 45 -1.19 -16.00 13.39
CA GLY A 45 -1.76 -17.33 13.57
C GLY A 45 -3.06 -17.47 12.80
N ALA A 46 -4.15 -17.80 13.47
CA ALA A 46 -5.47 -17.89 12.86
C ALA A 46 -6.24 -16.56 12.90
N GLU A 47 -5.68 -15.52 13.49
CA GLU A 47 -6.35 -14.24 13.70
C GLU A 47 -5.89 -13.19 12.71
N LYS A 48 -6.86 -12.52 12.08
CA LYS A 48 -6.62 -11.41 11.17
C LYS A 48 -6.89 -10.10 11.91
N ARG A 49 -5.90 -9.21 11.95
CA ARG A 49 -6.00 -7.95 12.70
C ARG A 49 -5.55 -6.77 11.85
N GLY A 50 -6.18 -5.61 12.06
CA GLY A 50 -5.71 -4.35 11.50
C GLY A 50 -4.34 -4.00 12.06
N VAL A 51 -3.45 -3.49 11.19
CA VAL A 51 -2.10 -3.10 11.55
C VAL A 51 -1.99 -1.58 11.45
N ARG A 52 -1.45 -0.95 12.50
CA ARG A 52 -1.20 0.48 12.47
C ARG A 52 0.07 0.76 11.68
N VAL A 53 -0.05 1.57 10.63
CA VAL A 53 1.09 1.94 9.79
C VAL A 53 1.69 3.24 10.32
N ARG A 54 2.86 3.15 10.93
CA ARG A 54 3.56 4.32 11.49
C ARG A 54 4.46 5.01 10.46
N ASN A 55 4.84 4.28 9.41
CA ASN A 55 5.72 4.81 8.36
C ASN A 55 4.96 5.10 7.06
N ALA A 56 3.75 5.64 7.18
CA ALA A 56 2.92 5.97 6.00
C ALA A 56 3.62 6.97 5.07
N GLY A 57 4.40 7.91 5.62
CA GLY A 57 5.17 8.85 4.82
C GLY A 57 6.19 8.17 3.91
N ALA A 58 6.80 7.07 4.37
CA ALA A 58 7.74 6.31 3.55
C ALA A 58 7.03 5.64 2.38
N PHE A 59 5.82 5.13 2.59
CA PHE A 59 4.99 4.59 1.52
C PHE A 59 4.62 5.67 0.51
N TYR A 60 4.22 6.84 0.97
CA TYR A 60 3.90 7.95 0.08
C TYR A 60 5.09 8.33 -0.79
N LEU A 61 6.28 8.48 -0.20
CA LEU A 61 7.49 8.81 -0.95
C LEU A 61 7.89 7.73 -1.95
N ALA A 62 7.60 6.47 -1.62
CA ALA A 62 7.89 5.35 -2.51
C ALA A 62 6.94 5.31 -3.71
N LEU A 63 5.71 5.77 -3.54
CA LEU A 63 4.64 5.53 -4.52
C LEU A 63 4.20 6.77 -5.29
N LYS A 64 4.49 7.96 -4.82
CA LYS A 64 4.00 9.20 -5.45
C LYS A 64 4.41 9.34 -6.92
N ASP A 65 5.57 8.79 -7.29
CA ASP A 65 6.09 8.86 -8.65
C ASP A 65 6.13 7.49 -9.33
N ASP A 66 5.45 6.49 -8.77
CA ASP A 66 5.45 5.14 -9.31
C ASP A 66 4.46 5.03 -10.48
N THR A 67 4.99 5.25 -11.69
CA THR A 67 4.23 5.10 -12.93
C THR A 67 4.84 4.04 -13.83
N SER A 68 5.71 3.18 -13.28
CA SER A 68 6.46 2.19 -14.07
C SER A 68 5.58 1.21 -14.84
N GLU A 69 4.39 0.93 -14.36
CA GLU A 69 3.42 0.03 -14.98
C GLU A 69 2.14 0.74 -15.39
N GLY A 70 2.22 2.07 -15.61
CA GLY A 70 1.10 2.87 -16.02
C GLY A 70 0.44 3.65 -14.90
N ILE A 71 -0.68 4.28 -15.21
CA ILE A 71 -1.43 5.10 -14.26
C ILE A 71 -2.24 4.17 -13.35
N TRP A 72 -2.21 4.45 -12.06
CA TRP A 72 -2.99 3.70 -11.08
C TRP A 72 -3.48 4.64 -9.98
N ASN A 73 -4.57 4.26 -9.32
CA ASN A 73 -5.05 4.94 -8.12
C ASN A 73 -5.42 3.98 -7.00
N ARG A 74 -5.34 2.69 -7.27
CA ARG A 74 -5.46 1.63 -6.27
C ARG A 74 -4.30 0.66 -6.38
N MET A 75 -3.83 0.19 -5.24
CA MET A 75 -2.76 -0.79 -5.19
C MET A 75 -3.06 -1.78 -4.07
N HIS A 76 -2.90 -3.06 -4.37
CA HIS A 76 -2.98 -4.12 -3.36
C HIS A 76 -1.63 -4.80 -3.30
N ILE A 77 -1.07 -4.90 -2.10
CA ILE A 77 0.22 -5.54 -1.87
C ILE A 77 0.00 -6.73 -0.95
N ASP A 78 0.40 -7.91 -1.41
CA ASP A 78 0.32 -9.15 -0.65
C ASP A 78 1.74 -9.49 -0.20
N VAL A 79 1.99 -9.42 1.11
CA VAL A 79 3.31 -9.60 1.70
C VAL A 79 3.38 -10.95 2.38
N SER A 80 4.24 -11.84 1.89
CA SER A 80 4.43 -13.18 2.44
C SER A 80 5.62 -13.28 3.37
N SER A 81 6.56 -12.36 3.28
CA SER A 81 7.71 -12.24 4.18
C SER A 81 8.23 -10.81 4.14
N PRO A 82 9.16 -10.42 5.03
CA PRO A 82 9.71 -9.06 5.02
C PRO A 82 10.33 -8.65 3.69
N THR A 83 10.74 -9.62 2.88
CA THR A 83 11.44 -9.37 1.62
C THR A 83 10.69 -9.84 0.38
N GLU A 84 9.53 -10.49 0.56
CA GLU A 84 8.75 -11.04 -0.56
C GLU A 84 7.34 -10.48 -0.55
N PHE A 85 6.97 -9.84 -1.65
CA PHE A 85 5.64 -9.28 -1.80
C PHE A 85 5.25 -9.19 -3.28
N ASP A 86 3.95 -9.26 -3.53
CA ASP A 86 3.37 -9.08 -4.84
C ASP A 86 2.54 -7.80 -4.86
N VAL A 87 2.65 -7.03 -5.94
CA VAL A 87 1.96 -5.75 -6.10
C VAL A 87 0.99 -5.85 -7.26
N LYS A 88 -0.25 -5.46 -7.02
CA LYS A 88 -1.28 -5.33 -8.06
C LYS A 88 -1.72 -3.88 -8.12
N ARG A 89 -1.58 -3.27 -9.29
CA ARG A 89 -1.99 -1.91 -9.54
C ARG A 89 -3.29 -1.91 -10.32
N GLN A 90 -4.17 -0.95 -10.00
CA GLN A 90 -5.47 -0.87 -10.63
C GLN A 90 -5.84 0.61 -10.79
N PHE A 91 -6.49 0.94 -11.90
CA PHE A 91 -7.06 2.25 -12.09
C PHE A 91 -8.58 2.14 -11.92
N ASP A 92 -9.12 2.84 -10.93
CA ASP A 92 -10.54 2.83 -10.62
C ASP A 92 -11.13 4.21 -10.95
N GLU A 93 -11.91 4.26 -12.02
CA GLU A 93 -12.54 5.52 -12.45
C GLU A 93 -13.57 6.03 -11.45
N MET A 94 -14.24 5.14 -10.74
CA MET A 94 -15.20 5.53 -9.71
C MET A 94 -14.53 6.31 -8.59
N LEU A 95 -13.35 5.85 -8.16
CA LEU A 95 -12.58 6.54 -7.13
C LEU A 95 -12.17 7.93 -7.60
N ARG A 96 -11.74 8.05 -8.85
CA ARG A 96 -11.40 9.34 -9.44
C ARG A 96 -12.60 10.28 -9.49
N ASN A 97 -13.74 9.77 -9.92
CA ASN A 97 -14.96 10.57 -10.05
C ASN A 97 -15.47 11.06 -8.71
N GLU A 98 -15.45 10.20 -7.69
CA GLU A 98 -15.83 10.57 -6.33
C GLU A 98 -14.96 11.70 -5.79
N THR A 99 -13.65 11.62 -6.03
CA THR A 99 -12.71 12.64 -5.58
C THR A 99 -13.00 13.98 -6.27
N ILE A 100 -13.29 13.97 -7.57
CA ILE A 100 -13.63 15.19 -8.32
C ILE A 100 -14.92 15.80 -7.78
N GLU A 101 -15.92 14.99 -7.50
CA GLU A 101 -17.18 15.46 -6.96
C GLU A 101 -17.03 16.09 -5.58
N GLN A 102 -16.18 15.53 -4.76
CA GLN A 102 -15.92 16.05 -3.41
C GLN A 102 -15.23 17.42 -3.43
N VAL A 103 -14.50 17.75 -4.47
CA VAL A 103 -13.80 19.02 -4.60
C VAL A 103 -14.73 20.15 -5.02
N LYS A 104 -15.86 19.84 -5.54
CA LYS A 104 -16.86 20.84 -5.87
C LYS A 104 -17.49 21.42 -4.58
#